data_244926ef73ab25d9b35c49feccdc73c9
#
_entry.id   244926ef73ab25d9b35c49feccdc73c9
#
_cell.length_a   1.000
_cell.length_b   1.000
_cell.length_c   1.000
_cell.angle_alpha   90.00
_cell.angle_beta   90.00
_cell.angle_gamma   90.00
#
_symmetry.space_group_name_H-M   'P 1'
#
loop_
_entity.id
_entity.type
_entity.pdbx_description
1 polymer ?
#
loop_
_entity_poly.entity_id
_entity_poly.type
_entity_poly.pdbx_seq_one_letter_code
_entity_poly.pdbx_strand_id
1 'polypeptide(L)'
;SHMKPISTEEINKIETYVNSMVEKKSEVKTRLMTPKEAVENGALALFGEKYGEEVRVLSMGNEESKYFSTELCGGTHVRNTGDIGKFKIISQSSIAAGVRRVEALRDKQLEDYLKNKEKLSGLSAQKDEVLINELSEKIIKLGEKPNLDNPDQKGLIKDLSKQLEQLSVKSILDDKSKNIIKDETINGIKIRLQKVEDLPPKDLRKLVDNGKKELNEGIVVVFTSKDEKVSLAVGVTEK
;
A
#
# COMPACT_ATOMS: atom_id res chain seq x y z
N SER A 1 19.47 11.69 -16.57
CA SER A 1 18.45 11.99 -15.54
C SER A 1 17.08 11.57 -16.04
N HIS A 2 16.27 10.99 -15.15
CA HIS A 2 14.95 10.47 -15.50
C HIS A 2 13.93 11.06 -14.53
N MET A 3 13.13 12.01 -15.00
CA MET A 3 12.20 12.79 -14.17
C MET A 3 10.93 12.01 -13.79
N LYS A 4 10.51 11.08 -14.64
CA LYS A 4 9.28 10.29 -14.45
C LYS A 4 9.59 8.88 -13.91
N PRO A 5 8.66 8.21 -13.20
CA PRO A 5 8.76 6.77 -12.96
C PRO A 5 8.88 6.00 -14.26
N ILE A 6 9.68 4.94 -14.26
CA ILE A 6 9.74 3.99 -15.37
C ILE A 6 8.39 3.25 -15.40
N SER A 7 7.74 3.23 -16.54
CA SER A 7 6.46 2.53 -16.70
C SER A 7 6.63 1.01 -16.63
N THR A 8 5.56 0.29 -16.35
CA THR A 8 5.56 -1.18 -16.34
C THR A 8 5.99 -1.74 -17.71
N GLU A 9 5.57 -1.09 -18.79
CA GLU A 9 5.95 -1.50 -20.14
C GLU A 9 7.45 -1.32 -20.41
N GLU A 10 8.02 -0.21 -19.97
CA GLU A 10 9.47 0.04 -20.07
C GLU A 10 10.26 -0.94 -19.20
N ILE A 11 9.80 -1.24 -17.96
CA ILE A 11 10.41 -2.26 -17.10
C ILE A 11 10.42 -3.62 -17.82
N ASN A 12 9.30 -4.04 -18.39
CA ASN A 12 9.21 -5.31 -19.10
C ASN A 12 10.16 -5.35 -20.31
N LYS A 13 10.31 -4.26 -21.07
CA LYS A 13 11.26 -4.16 -22.19
C LYS A 13 12.71 -4.28 -21.70
N ILE A 14 13.04 -3.62 -20.58
CA ILE A 14 14.38 -3.69 -19.97
C ILE A 14 14.67 -5.12 -19.50
N GLU A 15 13.75 -5.73 -18.77
CA GLU A 15 13.90 -7.12 -18.27
C GLU A 15 14.06 -8.11 -19.41
N THR A 16 13.25 -7.99 -20.45
CA THR A 16 13.33 -8.82 -21.67
C THR A 16 14.68 -8.66 -22.35
N TYR A 17 15.16 -7.43 -22.52
CA TYR A 17 16.44 -7.16 -23.14
C TYR A 17 17.61 -7.72 -22.32
N VAL A 18 17.65 -7.46 -21.00
CA VAL A 18 18.71 -7.97 -20.11
C VAL A 18 18.72 -9.51 -20.10
N ASN A 19 17.55 -10.14 -19.93
CA ASN A 19 17.47 -11.60 -19.94
C ASN A 19 17.90 -12.19 -21.28
N SER A 20 17.59 -11.54 -22.41
CA SER A 20 18.07 -12.00 -23.73
C SER A 20 19.60 -11.95 -23.85
N MET A 21 20.27 -11.00 -23.20
CA MET A 21 21.73 -10.95 -23.16
C MET A 21 22.33 -12.02 -22.23
N VAL A 22 21.65 -12.31 -21.13
CA VAL A 22 22.00 -13.43 -20.23
C VAL A 22 21.91 -14.76 -20.98
N GLU A 23 20.82 -14.99 -21.72
CA GLU A 23 20.60 -16.21 -22.51
C GLU A 23 21.61 -16.46 -23.61
N LYS A 24 22.24 -15.40 -24.14
CA LYS A 24 23.34 -15.52 -25.13
C LYS A 24 24.60 -16.17 -24.57
N LYS A 25 24.74 -16.25 -23.24
CA LYS A 25 25.88 -16.87 -22.56
C LYS A 25 27.23 -16.38 -23.11
N SER A 26 27.33 -15.06 -23.33
CA SER A 26 28.52 -14.45 -23.89
C SER A 26 29.66 -14.40 -22.89
N GLU A 27 30.89 -14.56 -23.40
CA GLU A 27 32.10 -14.42 -22.59
C GLU A 27 32.27 -12.97 -22.11
N VAL A 28 32.75 -12.80 -20.89
CA VAL A 28 33.11 -11.52 -20.30
C VAL A 28 34.61 -11.40 -20.27
N LYS A 29 35.15 -10.52 -21.11
CA LYS A 29 36.62 -10.29 -21.23
C LYS A 29 37.03 -9.05 -20.49
N THR A 30 38.19 -9.14 -19.82
CA THR A 30 38.83 -8.03 -19.13
C THR A 30 40.21 -7.76 -19.73
N ARG A 31 40.48 -6.50 -20.03
CA ARG A 31 41.77 -6.06 -20.56
C ARG A 31 42.25 -4.84 -19.78
N LEU A 32 43.57 -4.72 -19.58
CA LEU A 32 44.20 -3.52 -19.04
C LEU A 32 44.73 -2.70 -20.19
N MET A 33 44.47 -1.41 -20.21
CA MET A 33 44.96 -0.47 -21.20
C MET A 33 44.92 0.96 -20.67
N THR A 34 45.48 1.90 -21.39
CA THR A 34 45.39 3.31 -21.02
C THR A 34 43.95 3.84 -21.20
N PRO A 35 43.56 4.88 -20.42
CA PRO A 35 42.24 5.49 -20.60
C PRO A 35 41.95 5.94 -22.04
N LYS A 36 42.97 6.42 -22.74
CA LYS A 36 42.86 6.87 -24.13
C LYS A 36 42.54 5.71 -25.07
N GLU A 37 43.31 4.63 -24.98
CA GLU A 37 43.06 3.40 -25.75
C GLU A 37 41.68 2.81 -25.47
N ALA A 38 41.25 2.86 -24.19
CA ALA A 38 39.94 2.37 -23.79
C ALA A 38 38.79 3.11 -24.53
N VAL A 39 38.85 4.44 -24.57
CA VAL A 39 37.88 5.27 -25.28
C VAL A 39 37.94 5.04 -26.81
N GLU A 40 39.15 4.94 -27.37
CA GLU A 40 39.35 4.63 -28.81
C GLU A 40 38.77 3.26 -29.17
N ASN A 41 38.79 2.29 -28.26
CA ASN A 41 38.16 0.98 -28.39
C ASN A 41 36.64 0.99 -28.08
N GLY A 42 36.02 2.16 -27.87
CA GLY A 42 34.59 2.32 -27.69
C GLY A 42 34.11 2.05 -26.25
N ALA A 43 35.01 2.08 -25.27
CA ALA A 43 34.61 1.94 -23.86
C ALA A 43 33.87 3.19 -23.38
N LEU A 44 32.74 2.99 -22.68
CA LEU A 44 32.03 4.05 -21.99
C LEU A 44 32.84 4.47 -20.76
N ALA A 45 33.33 5.71 -20.77
CA ALA A 45 33.97 6.35 -19.62
C ALA A 45 32.96 7.30 -18.97
N LEU A 46 32.78 7.21 -17.64
CA LEU A 46 31.92 8.13 -16.91
C LEU A 46 32.59 9.50 -16.81
N PHE A 47 31.87 10.57 -17.18
CA PHE A 47 32.38 11.93 -17.07
C PHE A 47 32.63 12.32 -15.62
N GLY A 48 33.84 12.82 -15.33
CA GLY A 48 34.22 13.34 -14.02
C GLY A 48 34.97 12.35 -13.13
N GLU A 49 35.19 11.11 -13.52
CA GLU A 49 36.10 10.19 -12.82
C GLU A 49 37.53 10.45 -13.20
N LYS A 50 38.43 10.43 -12.20
CA LYS A 50 39.87 10.49 -12.42
C LYS A 50 40.38 9.07 -12.58
N TYR A 51 40.83 8.75 -13.78
CA TYR A 51 41.45 7.46 -14.11
C TYR A 51 42.97 7.50 -13.87
N GLY A 52 43.54 6.40 -13.42
CA GLY A 52 44.98 6.22 -13.34
C GLY A 52 45.61 6.05 -14.72
N GLU A 53 46.93 5.71 -14.72
CA GLU A 53 47.66 5.44 -15.97
C GLU A 53 47.12 4.22 -16.73
N GLU A 54 46.63 3.21 -15.99
CA GLU A 54 45.97 2.04 -16.53
C GLU A 54 44.56 1.90 -16.00
N VAL A 55 43.65 1.46 -16.85
CA VAL A 55 42.24 1.16 -16.53
C VAL A 55 41.88 -0.25 -16.96
N ARG A 56 40.98 -0.84 -16.20
CA ARG A 56 40.38 -2.14 -16.54
C ARG A 56 39.16 -1.95 -17.40
N VAL A 57 39.25 -2.44 -18.64
CA VAL A 57 38.13 -2.45 -19.60
C VAL A 57 37.47 -3.81 -19.58
N LEU A 58 36.17 -3.80 -19.35
CA LEU A 58 35.30 -4.96 -19.38
C LEU A 58 34.51 -4.96 -20.70
N SER A 59 34.53 -6.07 -21.42
CA SER A 59 33.77 -6.25 -22.64
C SER A 59 32.89 -7.48 -22.56
N MET A 60 31.62 -7.34 -22.96
CA MET A 60 30.63 -8.42 -23.01
C MET A 60 30.18 -8.63 -24.45
N GLY A 61 30.18 -9.86 -24.91
CA GLY A 61 29.83 -10.22 -26.29
C GLY A 61 30.88 -11.08 -26.95
N ASN A 62 30.89 -11.11 -28.30
CA ASN A 62 31.86 -11.86 -29.08
C ASN A 62 32.67 -10.89 -29.96
N GLU A 63 33.97 -11.10 -30.07
CA GLU A 63 34.86 -10.31 -30.93
C GLU A 63 34.42 -10.31 -32.40
N GLU A 64 33.93 -11.45 -32.89
CA GLU A 64 33.46 -11.61 -34.25
C GLU A 64 32.17 -10.85 -34.56
N SER A 65 31.28 -10.68 -33.57
CA SER A 65 29.96 -10.05 -33.75
C SER A 65 29.79 -8.68 -33.07
N LYS A 66 30.86 -8.05 -32.62
CA LYS A 66 30.93 -6.86 -31.76
C LYS A 66 30.48 -7.10 -30.30
N TYR A 67 31.22 -6.54 -29.37
CA TYR A 67 30.80 -6.42 -27.99
C TYR A 67 29.55 -5.54 -27.88
N PHE A 68 28.53 -6.00 -27.16
CA PHE A 68 27.32 -5.21 -26.93
C PHE A 68 27.47 -4.25 -25.74
N SER A 69 28.47 -4.47 -24.87
CA SER A 69 28.87 -3.55 -23.80
C SER A 69 30.39 -3.58 -23.67
N THR A 70 30.98 -2.38 -23.58
CA THR A 70 32.38 -2.19 -23.25
C THR A 70 32.49 -1.01 -22.29
N GLU A 71 32.98 -1.24 -21.08
CA GLU A 71 32.95 -0.28 -19.98
C GLU A 71 34.24 -0.28 -19.19
N LEU A 72 34.56 0.88 -18.58
CA LEU A 72 35.60 1.00 -17.57
C LEU A 72 35.02 0.55 -16.22
N CYS A 73 35.49 -0.58 -15.70
CA CYS A 73 34.97 -1.10 -14.46
C CYS A 73 35.99 -1.85 -13.64
N GLY A 74 36.23 -1.37 -12.41
CA GLY A 74 37.12 -1.99 -11.43
C GLY A 74 36.49 -3.09 -10.57
N GLY A 75 35.15 -3.31 -10.72
CA GLY A 75 34.38 -4.26 -9.89
C GLY A 75 34.64 -5.73 -10.20
N THR A 76 34.00 -6.62 -9.46
CA THR A 76 34.01 -8.06 -9.70
C THR A 76 32.89 -8.42 -10.69
N HIS A 77 33.20 -9.23 -11.69
CA HIS A 77 32.28 -9.62 -12.73
C HIS A 77 32.21 -11.13 -12.91
N VAL A 78 31.10 -11.61 -13.46
CA VAL A 78 30.94 -12.99 -13.93
C VAL A 78 31.87 -13.24 -15.12
N ARG A 79 32.21 -14.47 -15.37
CA ARG A 79 33.03 -14.88 -16.53
C ARG A 79 32.19 -15.07 -17.79
N ASN A 80 30.92 -15.36 -17.62
CA ASN A 80 29.96 -15.56 -18.67
C ASN A 80 28.63 -14.88 -18.30
N THR A 81 27.96 -14.22 -19.24
CA THR A 81 26.69 -13.55 -18.96
C THR A 81 25.62 -14.52 -18.50
N GLY A 82 25.68 -15.80 -18.90
CA GLY A 82 24.78 -16.85 -18.43
C GLY A 82 24.87 -17.11 -16.91
N ASP A 83 26.02 -16.82 -16.28
CA ASP A 83 26.19 -16.98 -14.81
C ASP A 83 25.37 -15.95 -13.99
N ILE A 84 24.78 -14.94 -14.65
CA ILE A 84 23.90 -13.94 -14.02
C ILE A 84 22.58 -14.61 -13.62
N GLY A 85 22.09 -15.56 -14.43
CA GLY A 85 20.79 -16.17 -14.24
C GLY A 85 19.64 -15.20 -14.54
N LYS A 86 18.43 -15.60 -14.17
CA LYS A 86 17.23 -14.79 -14.41
C LYS A 86 17.27 -13.47 -13.66
N PHE A 87 17.08 -12.36 -14.40
CA PHE A 87 17.08 -11.00 -13.87
C PHE A 87 15.65 -10.45 -13.81
N LYS A 88 15.33 -9.71 -12.73
CA LYS A 88 14.07 -9.00 -12.58
C LYS A 88 14.22 -7.73 -11.73
N ILE A 89 13.58 -6.65 -12.17
CA ILE A 89 13.45 -5.40 -11.41
C ILE A 89 12.35 -5.59 -10.36
N ILE A 90 12.66 -5.32 -9.10
CA ILE A 90 11.74 -5.52 -7.97
C ILE A 90 11.18 -4.21 -7.43
N SER A 91 11.91 -3.12 -7.56
CA SER A 91 11.47 -1.80 -7.10
C SER A 91 12.11 -0.66 -7.87
N GLN A 92 11.47 0.50 -7.82
CA GLN A 92 12.04 1.78 -8.22
C GLN A 92 11.61 2.89 -7.26
N SER A 93 12.50 3.82 -6.99
CA SER A 93 12.23 4.97 -6.13
C SER A 93 12.93 6.23 -6.64
N SER A 94 12.46 7.41 -6.23
CA SER A 94 13.15 8.68 -6.47
C SER A 94 14.11 8.91 -5.30
N ILE A 95 15.36 9.32 -5.60
CA ILE A 95 16.36 9.67 -4.59
C ILE A 95 16.56 11.18 -4.54
N ALA A 96 16.56 11.83 -5.69
CA ALA A 96 16.72 13.27 -5.85
C ALA A 96 16.00 13.73 -7.13
N ALA A 97 15.99 15.04 -7.38
CA ALA A 97 15.44 15.61 -8.60
C ALA A 97 16.16 15.01 -9.83
N GLY A 98 15.42 14.28 -10.66
CA GLY A 98 15.93 13.61 -11.86
C GLY A 98 16.80 12.37 -11.62
N VAL A 99 16.97 11.91 -10.36
CA VAL A 99 17.72 10.71 -10.03
C VAL A 99 16.78 9.64 -9.49
N ARG A 100 16.79 8.47 -10.13
CA ARG A 100 15.97 7.33 -9.72
C ARG A 100 16.86 6.15 -9.34
N ARG A 101 16.44 5.45 -8.29
CA ARG A 101 17.03 4.17 -7.90
C ARG A 101 16.16 3.05 -8.45
N VAL A 102 16.80 2.09 -9.09
CA VAL A 102 16.19 0.84 -9.52
C VAL A 102 16.87 -0.29 -8.74
N GLU A 103 16.08 -1.16 -8.15
CA GLU A 103 16.54 -2.36 -7.47
C GLU A 103 16.14 -3.58 -8.27
N ALA A 104 17.08 -4.48 -8.48
CA ALA A 104 16.87 -5.70 -9.22
C ALA A 104 17.49 -6.89 -8.48
N LEU A 105 16.89 -8.05 -8.65
CA LEU A 105 17.40 -9.33 -8.16
C LEU A 105 17.68 -10.27 -9.31
N ARG A 106 18.56 -11.23 -9.06
CA ARG A 106 18.93 -12.25 -10.04
C ARG A 106 18.94 -13.64 -9.39
N ASP A 107 18.81 -14.66 -10.26
CA ASP A 107 19.03 -16.06 -9.94
C ASP A 107 18.37 -16.49 -8.61
N LYS A 108 19.09 -17.17 -7.73
CA LYS A 108 18.59 -17.68 -6.46
C LYS A 108 17.97 -16.60 -5.56
N GLN A 109 18.53 -15.38 -5.54
CA GLN A 109 17.96 -14.28 -4.75
C GLN A 109 16.58 -13.89 -5.26
N LEU A 110 16.36 -13.93 -6.57
CA LEU A 110 15.07 -13.68 -7.19
C LEU A 110 14.08 -14.80 -6.84
N GLU A 111 14.50 -16.06 -6.91
CA GLU A 111 13.64 -17.20 -6.56
C GLU A 111 13.17 -17.11 -5.10
N ASP A 112 14.11 -16.86 -4.18
CA ASP A 112 13.81 -16.74 -2.75
C ASP A 112 12.85 -15.56 -2.48
N TYR A 113 13.07 -14.44 -3.16
CA TYR A 113 12.19 -13.27 -3.07
C TYR A 113 10.77 -13.59 -3.56
N LEU A 114 10.63 -14.26 -4.70
CA LEU A 114 9.33 -14.63 -5.27
C LEU A 114 8.59 -15.63 -4.36
N LYS A 115 9.26 -16.65 -3.86
CA LYS A 115 8.71 -17.62 -2.89
C LYS A 115 8.22 -16.93 -1.62
N ASN A 116 9.01 -16.00 -1.07
CA ASN A 116 8.61 -15.24 0.12
C ASN A 116 7.42 -14.33 -0.16
N LYS A 117 7.38 -13.69 -1.32
CA LYS A 117 6.26 -12.84 -1.73
C LYS A 117 4.96 -13.63 -1.88
N GLU A 118 5.01 -14.78 -2.51
CA GLU A 118 3.86 -15.70 -2.64
C GLU A 118 3.37 -16.18 -1.26
N LYS A 119 4.30 -16.57 -0.38
CA LYS A 119 3.96 -16.98 0.99
C LYS A 119 3.29 -15.86 1.78
N LEU A 120 3.82 -14.64 1.71
CA LEU A 120 3.23 -13.47 2.39
C LEU A 120 1.85 -13.12 1.82
N SER A 121 1.68 -13.21 0.51
CA SER A 121 0.39 -13.01 -0.17
C SER A 121 -0.65 -14.04 0.28
N GLY A 122 -0.27 -15.32 0.33
CA GLY A 122 -1.14 -16.39 0.82
C GLY A 122 -1.55 -16.19 2.30
N LEU A 123 -0.60 -15.81 3.16
CA LEU A 123 -0.89 -15.50 4.57
C LEU A 123 -1.80 -14.29 4.74
N SER A 124 -1.67 -13.28 3.88
CA SER A 124 -2.56 -12.12 3.88
C SER A 124 -3.98 -12.53 3.50
N ALA A 125 -4.14 -13.28 2.42
CA ALA A 125 -5.45 -13.75 1.97
C ALA A 125 -6.16 -14.63 3.03
N GLN A 126 -5.43 -15.50 3.72
CA GLN A 126 -5.98 -16.29 4.83
C GLN A 126 -6.45 -15.43 6.00
N LYS A 127 -5.68 -14.39 6.36
CA LYS A 127 -6.09 -13.44 7.42
C LYS A 127 -7.32 -12.66 7.04
N ASP A 128 -7.41 -12.21 5.80
CA ASP A 128 -8.57 -11.48 5.29
C ASP A 128 -9.82 -12.38 5.31
N GLU A 129 -9.70 -13.66 4.94
CA GLU A 129 -10.78 -14.64 5.00
C GLU A 129 -11.27 -14.90 6.43
N VAL A 130 -10.36 -15.08 7.39
CA VAL A 130 -10.71 -15.23 8.81
C VAL A 130 -11.47 -13.99 9.30
N LEU A 131 -11.01 -12.79 8.96
CA LEU A 131 -11.66 -11.54 9.37
C LEU A 131 -13.06 -11.39 8.73
N ILE A 132 -13.24 -11.76 7.46
CA ILE A 132 -14.54 -11.77 6.80
C ILE A 132 -15.51 -12.69 7.53
N ASN A 133 -15.08 -13.89 7.91
CA ASN A 133 -15.89 -14.85 8.65
C ASN A 133 -16.28 -14.31 10.03
N GLU A 134 -15.34 -13.73 10.78
CA GLU A 134 -15.61 -13.12 12.08
C GLU A 134 -16.63 -11.96 12.02
N LEU A 135 -16.47 -11.08 11.01
CA LEU A 135 -17.40 -9.96 10.81
C LEU A 135 -18.79 -10.47 10.42
N SER A 136 -18.85 -11.48 9.53
CA SER A 136 -20.11 -12.09 9.10
C SER A 136 -20.85 -12.75 10.26
N GLU A 137 -20.17 -13.49 11.12
CA GLU A 137 -20.77 -14.10 12.33
C GLU A 137 -21.32 -13.04 13.27
N LYS A 138 -20.61 -11.92 13.47
CA LYS A 138 -21.09 -10.82 14.31
C LYS A 138 -22.36 -10.17 13.75
N ILE A 139 -22.45 -10.00 12.41
CA ILE A 139 -23.63 -9.46 11.75
C ILE A 139 -24.81 -10.42 11.91
N ILE A 140 -24.59 -11.73 11.72
CA ILE A 140 -25.62 -12.76 11.90
C ILE A 140 -26.14 -12.78 13.35
N LYS A 141 -25.26 -12.64 14.36
CA LYS A 141 -25.65 -12.53 15.77
C LYS A 141 -26.54 -11.32 16.08
N LEU A 142 -26.44 -10.26 15.28
CA LEU A 142 -27.32 -9.08 15.36
C LEU A 142 -28.62 -9.23 14.52
N GLY A 143 -28.87 -10.42 13.97
CA GLY A 143 -30.14 -10.76 13.28
C GLY A 143 -30.19 -10.36 11.81
N GLU A 144 -29.08 -9.96 11.20
CA GLU A 144 -29.03 -9.54 9.81
C GLU A 144 -28.15 -10.45 8.96
N LYS A 145 -28.31 -10.39 7.63
CA LYS A 145 -27.44 -11.13 6.70
C LYS A 145 -26.23 -10.28 6.31
N PRO A 146 -25.02 -10.85 6.31
CA PRO A 146 -23.83 -10.14 5.82
C PRO A 146 -23.97 -9.89 4.32
N ASN A 147 -23.62 -8.67 3.90
CA ASN A 147 -23.54 -8.34 2.47
C ASN A 147 -22.19 -8.79 1.92
N LEU A 148 -22.21 -9.79 1.04
CA LEU A 148 -21.03 -10.43 0.44
C LEU A 148 -20.86 -10.07 -1.05
N ASP A 149 -21.50 -9.03 -1.56
CA ASP A 149 -21.53 -8.69 -2.99
C ASP A 149 -20.21 -8.14 -3.53
N ASN A 150 -19.32 -7.67 -2.66
CA ASN A 150 -18.05 -7.08 -3.09
C ASN A 150 -17.01 -8.17 -3.43
N PRO A 151 -16.54 -8.26 -4.69
CA PRO A 151 -15.59 -9.30 -5.12
C PRO A 151 -14.18 -9.09 -4.58
N ASP A 152 -13.82 -7.87 -4.14
CA ASP A 152 -12.52 -7.56 -3.55
C ASP A 152 -12.56 -7.80 -2.05
N GLN A 153 -11.67 -8.68 -1.53
CA GLN A 153 -11.63 -9.04 -0.11
C GLN A 153 -11.46 -7.83 0.81
N LYS A 154 -10.62 -6.87 0.45
CA LYS A 154 -10.40 -5.66 1.26
C LYS A 154 -11.60 -4.73 1.23
N GLY A 155 -12.23 -4.61 0.07
CA GLY A 155 -13.50 -3.91 -0.09
C GLY A 155 -14.60 -4.56 0.74
N LEU A 156 -14.71 -5.88 0.69
CA LEU A 156 -15.67 -6.67 1.46
C LEU A 156 -15.49 -6.49 2.98
N ILE A 157 -14.26 -6.54 3.49
CA ILE A 157 -13.98 -6.27 4.93
C ILE A 157 -14.46 -4.87 5.33
N LYS A 158 -14.22 -3.87 4.48
CA LYS A 158 -14.68 -2.50 4.74
C LYS A 158 -16.20 -2.40 4.77
N ASP A 159 -16.88 -3.06 3.84
CA ASP A 159 -18.34 -3.04 3.72
C ASP A 159 -18.99 -3.77 4.91
N LEU A 160 -18.48 -4.94 5.28
CA LEU A 160 -18.94 -5.69 6.45
C LEU A 160 -18.68 -4.93 7.76
N SER A 161 -17.52 -4.29 7.90
CA SER A 161 -17.22 -3.46 9.08
C SER A 161 -18.20 -2.30 9.22
N LYS A 162 -18.54 -1.65 8.11
CA LYS A 162 -19.55 -0.57 8.08
C LYS A 162 -20.95 -1.07 8.41
N GLN A 163 -21.34 -2.23 7.86
CA GLN A 163 -22.63 -2.88 8.16
C GLN A 163 -22.72 -3.22 9.64
N LEU A 164 -21.70 -3.85 10.20
CA LEU A 164 -21.64 -4.20 11.62
C LEU A 164 -21.75 -2.96 12.53
N GLU A 165 -21.05 -1.88 12.20
CA GLU A 165 -21.14 -0.62 12.93
C GLU A 165 -22.56 -0.05 12.94
N GLN A 166 -23.24 -0.03 11.78
CA GLN A 166 -24.61 0.45 11.66
C GLN A 166 -25.60 -0.39 12.49
N LEU A 167 -25.45 -1.71 12.42
CA LEU A 167 -26.31 -2.63 13.19
C LEU A 167 -26.05 -2.52 14.69
N SER A 168 -24.80 -2.37 15.11
CA SER A 168 -24.46 -2.17 16.53
C SER A 168 -25.11 -0.89 17.09
N VAL A 169 -25.04 0.22 16.33
CA VAL A 169 -25.71 1.47 16.71
C VAL A 169 -27.22 1.28 16.81
N LYS A 170 -27.83 0.63 15.81
CA LYS A 170 -29.29 0.34 15.81
C LYS A 170 -29.68 -0.49 17.04
N SER A 171 -28.95 -1.56 17.32
CA SER A 171 -29.20 -2.41 18.50
C SER A 171 -29.12 -1.65 19.83
N ILE A 172 -28.15 -0.72 19.96
CA ILE A 172 -28.03 0.14 21.15
C ILE A 172 -29.25 1.08 21.26
N LEU A 173 -29.73 1.65 20.17
CA LEU A 173 -30.85 2.57 20.17
C LEU A 173 -32.19 1.88 20.44
N ASP A 174 -32.36 0.62 20.00
CA ASP A 174 -33.55 -0.19 20.21
C ASP A 174 -33.62 -0.72 21.67
N ASP A 175 -32.51 -0.77 22.38
CA ASP A 175 -32.45 -1.20 23.78
C ASP A 175 -32.88 -0.07 24.73
N LYS A 176 -34.12 -0.17 25.21
CA LYS A 176 -34.70 0.80 26.14
C LYS A 176 -33.92 0.95 27.46
N SER A 177 -33.12 -0.02 27.85
CA SER A 177 -32.29 0.07 29.04
C SER A 177 -31.05 0.94 28.80
N LYS A 178 -30.55 0.99 27.59
CA LYS A 178 -29.38 1.75 27.18
C LYS A 178 -29.71 3.09 26.58
N ASN A 179 -30.92 3.29 26.10
CA ASN A 179 -31.40 4.51 25.44
C ASN A 179 -32.57 5.09 26.22
N ILE A 180 -32.28 6.02 27.13
CA ILE A 180 -33.26 6.66 28.02
C ILE A 180 -33.55 8.06 27.52
N ILE A 181 -34.80 8.35 27.20
CA ILE A 181 -35.26 9.67 26.74
C ILE A 181 -36.19 10.26 27.83
N LYS A 182 -35.94 11.51 28.19
CA LYS A 182 -36.77 12.29 29.15
C LYS A 182 -37.05 13.67 28.58
N ASP A 183 -38.32 14.01 28.43
CA ASP A 183 -38.76 15.33 27.98
C ASP A 183 -39.25 16.14 29.18
N GLU A 184 -38.74 17.37 29.32
CA GLU A 184 -39.11 18.32 30.39
C GLU A 184 -39.43 19.69 29.79
N THR A 185 -40.19 20.51 30.51
CA THR A 185 -40.42 21.89 30.11
C THR A 185 -39.95 22.81 31.25
N ILE A 186 -38.99 23.66 30.97
CA ILE A 186 -38.42 24.61 31.94
C ILE A 186 -38.64 26.05 31.39
N ASN A 187 -39.33 26.86 32.15
CA ASN A 187 -39.67 28.23 31.77
C ASN A 187 -40.33 28.34 30.37
N GLY A 188 -41.18 27.38 30.01
CA GLY A 188 -41.85 27.35 28.73
C GLY A 188 -41.04 26.80 27.56
N ILE A 189 -39.77 26.44 27.81
CA ILE A 189 -38.87 25.83 26.77
C ILE A 189 -38.89 24.33 26.96
N LYS A 190 -39.18 23.58 25.90
CA LYS A 190 -39.08 22.11 25.90
C LYS A 190 -37.62 21.65 25.84
N ILE A 191 -37.25 20.73 26.70
CA ILE A 191 -35.91 20.18 26.75
C ILE A 191 -36.00 18.66 26.69
N ARG A 192 -35.36 18.05 25.70
CA ARG A 192 -35.19 16.59 25.62
C ARG A 192 -33.81 16.23 26.12
N LEU A 193 -33.77 15.38 27.13
CA LEU A 193 -32.55 14.75 27.63
C LEU A 193 -32.53 13.30 27.18
N GLN A 194 -31.48 12.93 26.43
CA GLN A 194 -31.29 11.55 25.97
C GLN A 194 -29.95 11.00 26.46
N LYS A 195 -30.01 9.96 27.27
CA LYS A 195 -28.84 9.18 27.72
C LYS A 195 -28.74 7.93 26.85
N VAL A 196 -27.59 7.71 26.20
CA VAL A 196 -27.33 6.49 25.43
C VAL A 196 -26.01 5.89 25.90
N GLU A 197 -26.02 4.65 26.39
CA GLU A 197 -24.81 3.95 26.83
C GLU A 197 -24.09 3.29 25.64
N ASP A 198 -22.78 3.25 25.66
CA ASP A 198 -21.90 2.61 24.65
C ASP A 198 -21.98 3.16 23.23
N LEU A 199 -22.68 4.27 22.99
CA LEU A 199 -22.77 4.88 21.67
C LEU A 199 -21.44 5.59 21.29
N PRO A 200 -20.91 5.40 20.07
CA PRO A 200 -19.76 6.17 19.60
C PRO A 200 -20.05 7.68 19.57
N PRO A 201 -19.15 8.55 20.05
CA PRO A 201 -19.35 10.02 20.10
C PRO A 201 -19.73 10.64 18.76
N LYS A 202 -19.22 10.10 17.64
CA LYS A 202 -19.52 10.56 16.27
C LYS A 202 -21.01 10.44 15.90
N ASP A 203 -21.75 9.55 16.53
CA ASP A 203 -23.17 9.31 16.23
C ASP A 203 -24.10 10.18 17.08
N LEU A 204 -23.61 10.88 18.12
CA LEU A 204 -24.40 11.79 18.96
C LEU A 204 -25.09 12.89 18.14
N ARG A 205 -24.38 13.46 17.13
CA ARG A 205 -24.94 14.52 16.29
C ARG A 205 -26.19 14.08 15.55
N LYS A 206 -26.21 12.85 15.01
CA LYS A 206 -27.38 12.30 14.33
C LYS A 206 -28.60 12.20 15.28
N LEU A 207 -28.36 11.83 16.56
CA LEU A 207 -29.43 11.76 17.56
C LEU A 207 -29.95 13.13 17.91
N VAL A 208 -29.09 14.12 18.03
CA VAL A 208 -29.50 15.52 18.24
C VAL A 208 -30.37 16.00 17.07
N ASP A 209 -29.94 15.74 15.82
CA ASP A 209 -30.69 16.15 14.64
C ASP A 209 -32.06 15.45 14.54
N ASN A 210 -32.15 14.18 14.94
CA ASN A 210 -33.41 13.43 15.02
C ASN A 210 -34.29 13.99 16.12
N GLY A 211 -33.77 14.19 17.32
CA GLY A 211 -34.49 14.78 18.44
C GLY A 211 -35.05 16.16 18.16
N LYS A 212 -34.29 17.00 17.42
CA LYS A 212 -34.77 18.33 16.96
C LYS A 212 -36.00 18.21 16.04
N LYS A 213 -36.02 17.23 15.12
CA LYS A 213 -37.16 16.99 14.21
C LYS A 213 -38.41 16.54 14.98
N GLU A 214 -38.25 15.72 16.01
CA GLU A 214 -39.36 15.21 16.83
C GLU A 214 -39.90 16.26 17.81
N LEU A 215 -39.00 17.09 18.38
CA LEU A 215 -39.40 18.08 19.38
C LEU A 215 -40.07 19.31 18.77
N ASN A 216 -39.83 19.59 17.49
CA ASN A 216 -40.23 20.76 16.71
C ASN A 216 -39.67 22.09 17.24
N GLU A 217 -39.81 22.41 18.53
CA GLU A 217 -39.27 23.61 19.17
C GLU A 217 -38.72 23.27 20.54
N GLY A 218 -37.43 23.63 20.79
CA GLY A 218 -36.77 23.40 22.08
C GLY A 218 -35.28 23.06 21.97
N ILE A 219 -34.79 22.43 23.02
CA ILE A 219 -33.38 22.05 23.17
C ILE A 219 -33.29 20.52 23.27
N VAL A 220 -32.36 19.93 22.52
CA VAL A 220 -32.05 18.50 22.59
C VAL A 220 -30.64 18.35 23.15
N VAL A 221 -30.51 17.57 24.21
CA VAL A 221 -29.24 17.23 24.86
C VAL A 221 -29.07 15.73 24.80
N VAL A 222 -28.04 15.27 24.11
CA VAL A 222 -27.71 13.85 24.04
C VAL A 222 -26.35 13.61 24.64
N PHE A 223 -26.24 12.63 25.53
CA PHE A 223 -24.96 12.25 26.12
C PHE A 223 -24.78 10.73 26.11
N THR A 224 -23.52 10.33 25.98
CA THR A 224 -23.11 8.92 26.05
C THR A 224 -21.98 8.74 27.04
N SER A 225 -21.96 7.57 27.69
CA SER A 225 -20.82 7.11 28.47
C SER A 225 -20.25 5.85 27.81
N LYS A 226 -18.95 5.89 27.49
CA LYS A 226 -18.21 4.76 26.92
C LYS A 226 -16.76 4.80 27.41
N ASP A 227 -16.23 3.65 27.84
CA ASP A 227 -14.84 3.51 28.30
C ASP A 227 -14.44 4.58 29.35
N GLU A 228 -15.31 4.78 30.39
CA GLU A 228 -15.16 5.78 31.43
C GLU A 228 -15.13 7.25 30.97
N LYS A 229 -15.49 7.49 29.70
CA LYS A 229 -15.56 8.85 29.12
C LYS A 229 -17.00 9.22 28.84
N VAL A 230 -17.34 10.47 29.13
CA VAL A 230 -18.64 11.06 28.80
C VAL A 230 -18.49 12.01 27.61
N SER A 231 -19.34 11.86 26.63
CA SER A 231 -19.44 12.76 25.48
C SER A 231 -20.84 13.35 25.42
N LEU A 232 -20.93 14.63 25.10
CA LEU A 232 -22.16 15.41 25.09
C LEU A 232 -22.32 16.13 23.75
N ALA A 233 -23.54 16.14 23.23
CA ALA A 233 -23.93 16.99 22.10
C ALA A 233 -25.24 17.71 22.44
N VAL A 234 -25.32 18.99 22.07
CA VAL A 234 -26.51 19.81 22.30
C VAL A 234 -26.92 20.44 20.96
N GLY A 235 -28.21 20.49 20.71
CA GLY A 235 -28.80 21.17 19.58
C GLY A 235 -30.04 21.96 19.98
N VAL A 236 -30.21 23.12 19.36
CA VAL A 236 -31.37 24.00 19.51
C VAL A 236 -32.12 24.00 18.19
N THR A 237 -33.43 23.93 18.21
CA THR A 237 -34.27 24.10 17.03
C THR A 237 -34.22 25.54 16.56
N GLU A 238 -34.26 25.77 15.26
CA GLU A 238 -34.46 27.12 14.71
C GLU A 238 -35.91 27.55 14.97
N LYS A 239 -36.12 28.87 15.22
CA LYS A 239 -37.45 29.42 15.40
C LYS A 239 -38.20 29.48 14.08
#